data_2c03a849de6e0421d928268c816b057b
#
_entry.id   2c03a849de6e0421d928268c816b057b
#
_cell.length_a   1.000
_cell.length_b   1.000
_cell.length_c   1.000
_cell.angle_alpha   90.00
_cell.angle_beta   90.00
_cell.angle_gamma   90.00
#
_symmetry.space_group_name_H-M   'P 1'
#
loop_
_entity.id
_entity.type
_entity.pdbx_description
1 polymer ?
#
loop_
_entity_poly.entity_id
_entity_poly.type
_entity_poly.pdbx_seq_one_letter_code
_entity_poly.pdbx_strand_id
1 'polypeptide(L)'
;MAKENNPQSTMITNKNYQHVSNVPTYIRKYPDDYSQVVGICRKGQVVHADYVSPGFIYHRDGSKPTLTDNIWIKFERGYVRRVSMLGSTNYFEEYKGFEDYPPADEKTKYGDVVMLKKGALDAYGRPLDDKDYEPATHIVALLDSSKQLALLGYPKGIHTWVWRKDLKMVQKSDGFFFSEGTLNPDLGK
;
A
#
# COMPACT_ATOMS: atom_id res chain seq x y z
N MET A 1 37.80 5.23 21.32
CA MET A 1 36.37 5.16 20.92
C MET A 1 36.17 6.05 19.71
N ALA A 2 36.20 5.46 18.53
CA ALA A 2 35.99 6.18 17.29
C ALA A 2 34.50 6.44 17.13
N LYS A 3 34.09 7.70 17.04
CA LYS A 3 32.76 8.10 16.65
C LYS A 3 32.57 7.64 15.20
N GLU A 4 31.68 6.68 14.97
CA GLU A 4 31.20 6.34 13.64
C GLU A 4 30.57 7.58 13.04
N ASN A 5 31.32 8.23 12.16
CA ASN A 5 30.74 9.18 11.23
C ASN A 5 29.88 8.40 10.24
N ASN A 6 28.60 8.31 10.53
CA ASN A 6 27.61 7.80 9.60
C ASN A 6 27.25 8.92 8.60
N PRO A 7 27.78 8.91 7.35
CA PRO A 7 27.48 9.95 6.37
C PRO A 7 26.15 9.61 5.71
N GLN A 8 25.08 9.81 6.43
CA GLN A 8 23.75 9.56 5.89
C GLN A 8 22.89 10.79 6.10
N SER A 9 22.63 11.49 5.03
CA SER A 9 21.47 12.36 4.99
C SER A 9 20.21 11.50 4.98
N THR A 10 19.90 10.93 6.14
CA THR A 10 18.58 10.35 6.40
C THR A 10 17.61 11.52 6.34
N MET A 11 16.85 11.62 5.26
CA MET A 11 15.80 12.62 5.20
C MET A 11 14.64 12.13 6.05
N ILE A 12 14.57 12.66 7.28
CA ILE A 12 13.38 12.47 8.11
C ILE A 12 12.19 13.05 7.33
N THR A 13 11.18 12.24 7.11
CA THR A 13 9.98 12.67 6.40
C THR A 13 8.77 12.10 7.13
N ASN A 14 7.83 12.96 7.45
CA ASN A 14 6.51 12.57 7.96
C ASN A 14 5.52 12.43 6.80
N LYS A 15 5.96 11.82 5.70
CA LYS A 15 5.16 11.68 4.49
C LYS A 15 4.57 10.30 4.37
N ASN A 16 3.40 10.23 3.78
CA ASN A 16 2.81 8.98 3.36
C ASN A 16 3.22 8.69 1.91
N TYR A 17 3.49 7.42 1.62
CA TYR A 17 3.79 6.94 0.28
C TYR A 17 2.83 5.84 -0.09
N GLN A 18 2.34 5.88 -1.32
CA GLN A 18 1.45 4.86 -1.87
C GLN A 18 2.19 3.96 -2.84
N HIS A 19 1.95 2.66 -2.73
CA HIS A 19 2.45 1.69 -3.70
C HIS A 19 1.64 1.78 -5.00
N VAL A 20 2.28 2.21 -6.08
CA VAL A 20 1.64 2.46 -7.38
C VAL A 20 1.92 1.38 -8.43
N SER A 21 2.94 0.54 -8.22
CA SER A 21 3.33 -0.50 -9.17
C SER A 21 2.39 -1.71 -9.13
N ASN A 22 2.18 -2.32 -10.30
CA ASN A 22 1.48 -3.62 -10.42
C ASN A 22 2.32 -4.78 -9.84
N VAL A 23 3.64 -4.60 -9.74
CA VAL A 23 4.54 -5.60 -9.15
C VAL A 23 4.59 -5.41 -7.64
N PRO A 24 4.24 -6.43 -6.84
CA PRO A 24 4.36 -6.35 -5.39
C PRO A 24 5.80 -6.09 -4.96
N THR A 25 5.98 -5.33 -3.87
CA THR A 25 7.30 -5.01 -3.32
C THR A 25 7.48 -5.71 -1.98
N TYR A 26 8.62 -6.38 -1.78
CA TYR A 26 8.93 -7.03 -0.52
C TYR A 26 9.20 -6.01 0.58
N ILE A 27 8.63 -6.25 1.76
CA ILE A 27 9.02 -5.58 2.99
C ILE A 27 10.22 -6.33 3.55
N ARG A 28 11.31 -5.61 3.79
CA ARG A 28 12.58 -6.18 4.25
C ARG A 28 12.95 -5.68 5.64
N LYS A 29 13.69 -6.50 6.35
CA LYS A 29 14.18 -6.15 7.69
C LYS A 29 15.17 -4.98 7.67
N TYR A 30 15.99 -4.90 6.63
CA TYR A 30 16.99 -3.85 6.39
C TYR A 30 16.85 -3.32 4.95
N PRO A 31 17.38 -2.12 4.63
CA PRO A 31 17.34 -1.53 3.28
C PRO A 31 18.35 -2.19 2.34
N ASP A 32 18.22 -3.49 2.19
CA ASP A 32 19.10 -4.36 1.41
C ASP A 32 18.25 -5.46 0.75
N ASP A 33 18.53 -5.72 -0.55
CA ASP A 33 17.79 -6.72 -1.33
C ASP A 33 18.00 -8.16 -0.89
N TYR A 34 19.07 -8.42 -0.19
CA TYR A 34 19.38 -9.74 0.37
C TYR A 34 18.91 -9.91 1.81
N SER A 35 18.38 -8.86 2.41
CA SER A 35 17.83 -8.89 3.75
C SER A 35 16.57 -9.74 3.83
N GLN A 36 16.30 -10.26 5.01
CA GLN A 36 15.13 -11.08 5.28
C GLN A 36 13.84 -10.37 4.84
N VAL A 37 13.01 -11.09 4.09
CA VAL A 37 11.66 -10.66 3.75
C VAL A 37 10.74 -10.88 4.96
N VAL A 38 10.10 -9.82 5.41
CA VAL A 38 9.17 -9.83 6.57
C VAL A 38 7.73 -9.57 6.16
N GLY A 39 7.49 -9.29 4.88
CA GLY A 39 6.15 -9.07 4.34
C GLY A 39 6.17 -8.62 2.89
N ILE A 40 5.01 -8.23 2.41
CA ILE A 40 4.79 -7.76 1.03
C ILE A 40 3.90 -6.52 1.07
N CYS A 41 4.28 -5.49 0.31
CA CYS A 41 3.42 -4.37 -0.05
C CYS A 41 2.82 -4.61 -1.44
N ARG A 42 1.55 -4.32 -1.57
CA ARG A 42 0.80 -4.44 -2.82
C ARG A 42 0.33 -3.08 -3.30
N LYS A 43 0.01 -3.01 -4.58
CA LYS A 43 -0.55 -1.82 -5.21
C LYS A 43 -1.72 -1.26 -4.39
N GLY A 44 -1.74 0.05 -4.23
CA GLY A 44 -2.71 0.79 -3.43
C GLY A 44 -2.41 0.89 -1.94
N GLN A 45 -1.51 0.08 -1.38
CA GLN A 45 -1.14 0.20 0.03
C GLN A 45 -0.41 1.51 0.29
N VAL A 46 -0.78 2.17 1.37
CA VAL A 46 -0.12 3.37 1.87
C VAL A 46 0.74 3.02 3.07
N VAL A 47 1.96 3.53 3.07
CA VAL A 47 2.91 3.42 4.18
C VAL A 47 3.25 4.79 4.71
N HIS A 48 3.24 4.95 6.01
CA HIS A 48 3.75 6.15 6.67
C HIS A 48 5.27 6.03 6.81
N ALA A 49 6.00 6.92 6.17
CA ALA A 49 7.46 6.86 6.18
C ALA A 49 8.02 7.57 7.41
N ASP A 50 8.79 6.84 8.21
CA ASP A 50 9.61 7.42 9.27
C ASP A 50 10.74 8.23 8.65
N TYR A 51 11.39 7.65 7.64
CA TYR A 51 12.42 8.31 6.83
C TYR A 51 12.64 7.60 5.50
N VAL A 52 13.35 8.27 4.62
CA VAL A 52 13.82 7.73 3.34
C VAL A 52 15.35 7.62 3.41
N SER A 53 15.91 6.48 3.04
CA SER A 53 17.34 6.24 3.06
C SER A 53 17.84 5.67 1.73
N PRO A 54 19.11 5.89 1.37
CA PRO A 54 19.76 5.11 0.32
C PRO A 54 19.83 3.64 0.75
N GLY A 55 19.92 2.74 -0.21
CA GLY A 55 20.19 1.33 0.05
C GLY A 55 21.68 1.05 0.22
N PHE A 56 21.98 -0.12 0.77
CA PHE A 56 23.35 -0.61 0.96
C PHE A 56 23.49 -2.02 0.40
N ILE A 57 24.65 -2.30 -0.15
CA ILE A 57 25.09 -3.67 -0.41
C ILE A 57 26.06 -4.03 0.71
N TYR A 58 25.70 -5.02 1.51
CA TYR A 58 26.58 -5.60 2.52
C TYR A 58 27.43 -6.70 1.87
N HIS A 59 28.74 -6.59 2.00
CA HIS A 59 29.66 -7.57 1.46
C HIS A 59 29.90 -8.69 2.46
N ARG A 60 29.93 -9.94 1.95
CA ARG A 60 30.16 -11.14 2.80
C ARG A 60 31.55 -11.21 3.42
N ASP A 61 32.51 -10.50 2.83
CA ASP A 61 33.90 -10.43 3.32
C ASP A 61 34.10 -9.45 4.47
N GLY A 62 33.00 -8.82 4.96
CA GLY A 62 33.06 -7.85 6.05
C GLY A 62 33.60 -6.48 5.66
N SER A 63 33.82 -6.22 4.38
CA SER A 63 34.18 -4.88 3.88
C SER A 63 33.05 -3.88 4.12
N LYS A 64 33.38 -2.58 4.03
CA LYS A 64 32.37 -1.52 4.24
C LYS A 64 31.23 -1.66 3.26
N PRO A 65 29.97 -1.50 3.72
CA PRO A 65 28.82 -1.50 2.83
C PRO A 65 28.95 -0.45 1.72
N THR A 66 28.62 -0.83 0.49
CA THR A 66 28.57 0.09 -0.63
C THR A 66 27.20 0.75 -0.71
N LEU A 67 27.19 2.09 -0.79
CA LEU A 67 25.97 2.85 -1.06
C LEU A 67 25.43 2.50 -2.45
N THR A 68 24.12 2.36 -2.56
CA THR A 68 23.45 2.18 -3.85
C THR A 68 22.49 3.33 -4.10
N ASP A 69 22.20 3.60 -5.38
CA ASP A 69 21.18 4.58 -5.79
C ASP A 69 19.75 4.15 -5.48
N ASN A 70 19.60 2.99 -4.85
CA ASN A 70 18.31 2.46 -4.44
C ASN A 70 17.76 3.27 -3.26
N ILE A 71 16.59 3.83 -3.44
CA ILE A 71 15.89 4.57 -2.39
C ILE A 71 14.94 3.63 -1.66
N TRP A 72 15.06 3.60 -0.35
CA TRP A 72 14.23 2.81 0.54
C TRP A 72 13.38 3.70 1.45
N ILE A 73 12.17 3.28 1.71
CA ILE A 73 11.26 3.88 2.67
C ILE A 73 11.26 3.03 3.93
N LYS A 74 11.67 3.61 5.06
CA LYS A 74 11.52 3.01 6.39
C LYS A 74 10.14 3.35 6.91
N PHE A 75 9.44 2.34 7.40
CA PHE A 75 8.16 2.47 8.07
C PHE A 75 8.04 1.40 9.17
N GLU A 76 6.95 1.39 9.92
CA GLU A 76 6.72 0.53 11.09
C GLU A 76 7.14 -0.93 10.87
N ARG A 77 6.77 -1.52 9.74
CA ARG A 77 7.00 -2.96 9.46
C ARG A 77 8.37 -3.29 8.89
N GLY A 78 9.21 -2.31 8.59
CA GLY A 78 10.53 -2.53 7.99
C GLY A 78 10.85 -1.55 6.88
N TYR A 79 11.44 -2.05 5.81
CA TYR A 79 11.88 -1.24 4.66
C TYR A 79 11.23 -1.74 3.38
N VAL A 80 10.80 -0.81 2.53
CA VAL A 80 10.35 -1.10 1.17
C VAL A 80 11.15 -0.28 0.18
N ARG A 81 11.44 -0.86 -0.97
CA ARG A 81 12.14 -0.18 -2.05
C ARG A 81 11.19 0.81 -2.72
N ARG A 82 11.60 2.08 -2.82
CA ARG A 82 10.82 3.11 -3.50
C ARG A 82 10.91 3.03 -5.01
N VAL A 83 12.09 2.68 -5.54
CA VAL A 83 12.40 2.66 -6.98
C VAL A 83 13.03 1.32 -7.34
N SER A 84 12.81 0.81 -8.56
CA SER A 84 13.42 -0.43 -9.05
C SER A 84 14.95 -0.33 -9.09
N MET A 85 15.64 -1.49 -9.12
CA MET A 85 17.11 -1.55 -9.19
C MET A 85 17.70 -0.77 -10.37
N LEU A 86 16.96 -0.71 -11.46
CA LEU A 86 17.39 -0.03 -12.67
C LEU A 86 16.89 1.43 -12.75
N GLY A 87 16.27 1.94 -11.69
CA GLY A 87 15.72 3.29 -11.66
C GLY A 87 14.53 3.55 -12.61
N SER A 88 14.11 2.53 -13.35
CA SER A 88 13.10 2.66 -14.40
C SER A 88 11.66 2.62 -13.93
N THR A 89 11.42 2.15 -12.71
CA THR A 89 10.06 1.97 -12.18
C THR A 89 9.95 2.51 -10.77
N ASN A 90 9.05 3.44 -10.55
CA ASN A 90 8.67 3.86 -9.21
C ASN A 90 7.71 2.81 -8.64
N TYR A 91 8.06 2.25 -7.51
CA TYR A 91 7.13 1.39 -6.75
C TYR A 91 6.24 2.22 -5.84
N PHE A 92 6.75 3.32 -5.31
CA PHE A 92 6.03 4.20 -4.40
C PHE A 92 6.13 5.66 -4.84
N GLU A 93 4.99 6.34 -4.79
CA GLU A 93 4.87 7.79 -4.96
C GLU A 93 4.39 8.42 -3.66
N GLU A 94 4.62 9.73 -3.50
CA GLU A 94 4.08 10.46 -2.37
C GLU A 94 2.56 10.39 -2.40
N TYR A 95 1.95 9.98 -1.28
CA TYR A 95 0.51 9.87 -1.15
C TYR A 95 -0.10 11.27 -1.14
N LYS A 96 -1.07 11.49 -1.98
CA LYS A 96 -1.91 12.68 -1.97
C LYS A 96 -2.91 12.61 -0.81
N GLY A 97 -3.41 13.75 -0.35
CA GLY A 97 -4.48 13.79 0.62
C GLY A 97 -5.77 13.14 0.11
N PHE A 98 -6.65 12.69 1.01
CA PHE A 98 -7.91 12.05 0.64
C PHE A 98 -8.72 12.88 -0.37
N GLU A 99 -8.78 14.19 -0.18
CA GLU A 99 -9.57 15.10 -1.02
C GLU A 99 -8.99 15.25 -2.45
N ASP A 100 -7.71 14.94 -2.65
CA ASP A 100 -7.07 15.03 -3.97
C ASP A 100 -7.42 13.85 -4.90
N TYR A 101 -8.07 12.81 -4.35
CA TYR A 101 -8.52 11.68 -5.15
C TYR A 101 -9.95 11.88 -5.65
N PRO A 102 -10.27 11.38 -6.84
CA PRO A 102 -11.64 11.48 -7.35
C PRO A 102 -12.59 10.60 -6.51
N PRO A 103 -13.87 10.99 -6.42
CA PRO A 103 -14.88 10.15 -5.78
C PRO A 103 -15.02 8.80 -6.51
N ALA A 104 -15.36 7.76 -5.77
CA ALA A 104 -15.77 6.49 -6.35
C ALA A 104 -17.11 6.69 -7.07
N ASP A 105 -17.10 6.53 -8.38
CA ASP A 105 -18.21 6.77 -9.29
C ASP A 105 -18.98 5.49 -9.67
N GLU A 106 -19.93 5.60 -10.60
CA GLU A 106 -20.71 4.46 -11.10
C GLU A 106 -19.87 3.45 -11.87
N LYS A 107 -18.67 3.83 -12.31
CA LYS A 107 -17.70 2.95 -12.99
C LYS A 107 -16.82 2.19 -12.02
N THR A 108 -16.98 2.41 -10.71
CA THR A 108 -16.31 1.62 -9.68
C THR A 108 -16.73 0.17 -9.82
N LYS A 109 -15.77 -0.74 -9.78
CA LYS A 109 -15.99 -2.17 -10.00
C LYS A 109 -15.14 -3.02 -9.06
N TYR A 110 -15.40 -4.31 -9.07
CA TYR A 110 -14.57 -5.30 -8.37
C TYR A 110 -13.09 -5.14 -8.71
N GLY A 111 -12.26 -5.21 -7.69
CA GLY A 111 -10.82 -5.07 -7.82
C GLY A 111 -10.29 -3.64 -7.79
N ASP A 112 -11.15 -2.62 -7.94
CA ASP A 112 -10.73 -1.23 -7.79
C ASP A 112 -10.22 -0.99 -6.36
N VAL A 113 -9.21 -0.13 -6.22
CA VAL A 113 -8.66 0.25 -4.92
C VAL A 113 -9.23 1.61 -4.53
N VAL A 114 -9.79 1.64 -3.33
CA VAL A 114 -10.48 2.83 -2.78
C VAL A 114 -9.98 3.14 -1.38
N MET A 115 -10.19 4.37 -0.93
CA MET A 115 -10.05 4.79 0.46
C MET A 115 -11.40 5.17 1.02
N LEU A 116 -11.57 4.96 2.32
CA LEU A 116 -12.76 5.36 3.06
C LEU A 116 -12.51 6.65 3.82
N LYS A 117 -13.46 7.59 3.72
CA LYS A 117 -13.42 8.87 4.41
C LYS A 117 -13.42 8.65 5.93
N LYS A 118 -12.58 9.39 6.63
CA LYS A 118 -12.52 9.36 8.10
C LYS A 118 -13.88 9.72 8.71
N GLY A 119 -14.34 8.87 9.64
CA GLY A 119 -15.62 9.03 10.30
C GLY A 119 -16.85 8.58 9.51
N ALA A 120 -16.66 8.00 8.32
CA ALA A 120 -17.75 7.33 7.61
C ALA A 120 -18.27 6.13 8.43
N LEU A 121 -19.56 5.86 8.28
CA LEU A 121 -20.22 4.73 8.94
C LEU A 121 -20.40 3.57 7.96
N ASP A 122 -20.49 2.36 8.47
CA ASP A 122 -20.89 1.22 7.66
C ASP A 122 -22.37 1.36 7.21
N ALA A 123 -22.83 0.46 6.35
CA ALA A 123 -24.21 0.48 5.84
C ALA A 123 -25.27 0.32 6.94
N TYR A 124 -24.88 -0.11 8.13
CA TYR A 124 -25.75 -0.26 9.30
C TYR A 124 -25.64 0.89 10.30
N GLY A 125 -24.89 1.95 9.94
CA GLY A 125 -24.71 3.13 10.79
C GLY A 125 -23.71 2.96 11.94
N ARG A 126 -22.82 1.98 11.87
CA ARG A 126 -21.80 1.70 12.90
C ARG A 126 -20.46 2.30 12.50
N PRO A 127 -19.68 2.84 13.45
CA PRO A 127 -18.32 3.28 13.18
C PRO A 127 -17.42 2.06 12.89
N LEU A 128 -16.37 2.31 12.11
CA LEU A 128 -15.31 1.35 11.82
C LEU A 128 -14.09 1.65 12.70
N ASP A 129 -13.11 0.75 12.68
CA ASP A 129 -11.85 0.98 13.39
C ASP A 129 -11.05 2.12 12.72
N ASP A 130 -10.36 2.94 13.50
CA ASP A 130 -9.55 4.07 12.99
C ASP A 130 -8.55 3.66 11.92
N LYS A 131 -8.02 2.44 12.00
CA LYS A 131 -7.08 1.87 11.02
C LYS A 131 -7.70 1.60 9.65
N ASP A 132 -9.02 1.59 9.54
CA ASP A 132 -9.75 1.28 8.31
C ASP A 132 -10.10 2.54 7.51
N TYR A 133 -9.92 3.73 8.10
CA TYR A 133 -10.10 4.99 7.40
C TYR A 133 -8.82 5.41 6.66
N GLU A 134 -8.95 6.46 5.86
CA GLU A 134 -7.80 7.09 5.22
C GLU A 134 -6.63 7.30 6.21
N PRO A 135 -5.40 7.04 5.82
CA PRO A 135 -4.92 6.72 4.49
C PRO A 135 -4.97 5.23 4.12
N ALA A 136 -5.67 4.39 4.87
CA ALA A 136 -5.82 2.98 4.53
C ALA A 136 -6.56 2.80 3.20
N THR A 137 -6.14 1.82 2.44
CA THR A 137 -6.76 1.47 1.15
C THR A 137 -7.40 0.10 1.21
N HIS A 138 -8.50 -0.06 0.49
CA HIS A 138 -9.28 -1.27 0.43
C HIS A 138 -9.58 -1.65 -1.01
N ILE A 139 -9.77 -2.94 -1.26
CA ILE A 139 -10.24 -3.43 -2.56
C ILE A 139 -11.77 -3.52 -2.51
N VAL A 140 -12.41 -3.05 -3.56
CA VAL A 140 -13.84 -3.28 -3.77
C VAL A 140 -14.06 -4.75 -4.10
N ALA A 141 -14.68 -5.48 -3.18
CA ALA A 141 -14.96 -6.90 -3.36
C ALA A 141 -16.30 -7.15 -4.07
N LEU A 142 -17.31 -6.36 -3.78
CA LEU A 142 -18.63 -6.42 -4.40
C LEU A 142 -19.26 -5.02 -4.45
N LEU A 143 -20.21 -4.84 -5.35
CA LEU A 143 -21.14 -3.73 -5.33
C LEU A 143 -22.55 -4.29 -5.17
N ASP A 144 -23.40 -3.60 -4.43
CA ASP A 144 -24.81 -3.94 -4.40
C ASP A 144 -25.49 -3.64 -5.75
N SER A 145 -26.69 -4.18 -5.97
CA SER A 145 -27.43 -4.02 -7.22
C SER A 145 -27.74 -2.55 -7.57
N SER A 146 -27.90 -1.70 -6.54
CA SER A 146 -28.12 -0.26 -6.72
C SER A 146 -26.83 0.51 -6.98
N LYS A 147 -25.66 -0.14 -6.82
CA LYS A 147 -24.32 0.46 -6.88
C LYS A 147 -24.06 1.60 -5.90
N GLN A 148 -24.86 1.66 -4.83
CA GLN A 148 -24.70 2.67 -3.78
C GLN A 148 -23.80 2.19 -2.65
N LEU A 149 -23.78 0.88 -2.42
CA LEU A 149 -22.95 0.24 -1.41
C LEU A 149 -21.81 -0.53 -2.07
N ALA A 150 -20.68 -0.52 -1.41
CA ALA A 150 -19.51 -1.33 -1.76
C ALA A 150 -19.12 -2.20 -0.56
N LEU A 151 -18.92 -3.49 -0.80
CA LEU A 151 -18.27 -4.36 0.15
C LEU A 151 -16.76 -4.19 0.01
N LEU A 152 -16.11 -3.76 1.07
CA LEU A 152 -14.66 -3.62 1.11
C LEU A 152 -14.05 -4.90 1.64
N GLY A 153 -13.07 -5.41 0.92
CA GLY A 153 -12.36 -6.62 1.28
C GLY A 153 -10.92 -6.63 0.80
N TYR A 154 -10.13 -7.46 1.47
CA TYR A 154 -8.80 -7.94 1.14
C TYR A 154 -7.70 -6.88 0.86
N PRO A 155 -6.45 -7.06 1.41
CA PRO A 155 -5.96 -8.34 1.96
C PRO A 155 -6.21 -8.56 3.46
N LYS A 156 -6.66 -7.56 4.18
CA LYS A 156 -7.17 -7.63 5.57
C LYS A 156 -8.38 -6.70 5.65
N GLY A 157 -9.35 -6.97 4.77
CA GLY A 157 -10.48 -6.09 4.57
C GLY A 157 -11.42 -6.08 5.74
N ILE A 158 -12.08 -4.98 5.88
CA ILE A 158 -13.15 -4.75 6.86
C ILE A 158 -14.32 -5.72 6.65
N HIS A 159 -14.40 -6.44 5.53
CA HIS A 159 -15.54 -7.30 5.17
C HIS A 159 -16.90 -6.68 5.52
N THR A 160 -17.02 -5.36 5.31
CA THR A 160 -18.23 -4.62 5.62
C THR A 160 -18.70 -3.81 4.44
N TRP A 161 -20.01 -3.55 4.43
CA TRP A 161 -20.62 -2.69 3.44
C TRP A 161 -20.52 -1.24 3.86
N VAL A 162 -20.06 -0.38 2.96
CA VAL A 162 -19.95 1.07 3.16
C VAL A 162 -20.63 1.81 2.01
N TRP A 163 -20.99 3.06 2.24
CA TRP A 163 -21.59 3.88 1.20
C TRP A 163 -20.53 4.34 0.20
N ARG A 164 -20.76 4.11 -1.07
CA ARG A 164 -19.83 4.51 -2.16
C ARG A 164 -19.52 6.01 -2.16
N LYS A 165 -20.48 6.85 -1.76
CA LYS A 165 -20.27 8.30 -1.63
C LYS A 165 -19.15 8.70 -0.68
N ASP A 166 -18.82 7.82 0.27
CA ASP A 166 -17.76 8.04 1.27
C ASP A 166 -16.42 7.45 0.83
N LEU A 167 -16.33 7.01 -0.43
CA LEU A 167 -15.14 6.41 -1.00
C LEU A 167 -14.47 7.34 -2.01
N LYS A 168 -13.15 7.35 -2.04
CA LYS A 168 -12.32 7.94 -3.09
C LYS A 168 -11.61 6.85 -3.87
N MET A 169 -11.53 7.05 -5.17
CA MET A 169 -10.86 6.14 -6.09
C MET A 169 -9.35 6.38 -6.02
N VAL A 170 -8.60 5.41 -5.54
CA VAL A 170 -7.15 5.44 -5.52
C VAL A 170 -6.60 4.90 -6.83
N GLN A 171 -7.20 3.80 -7.31
CA GLN A 171 -6.72 3.14 -8.49
C GLN A 171 -7.80 2.27 -9.13
N LYS A 172 -7.92 2.34 -10.44
CA LYS A 172 -8.74 1.43 -11.24
C LYS A 172 -8.06 0.07 -11.34
N SER A 173 -8.86 -0.98 -11.23
CA SER A 173 -8.45 -2.34 -11.57
C SER A 173 -8.17 -2.42 -13.07
N ASP A 174 -6.97 -2.86 -13.43
CA ASP A 174 -6.58 -3.14 -14.82
C ASP A 174 -7.09 -4.51 -15.32
N GLY A 175 -7.98 -5.15 -14.55
CA GLY A 175 -8.58 -6.44 -14.90
C GLY A 175 -7.66 -7.65 -14.69
N PHE A 176 -6.44 -7.43 -14.23
CA PHE A 176 -5.44 -8.50 -14.12
C PHE A 176 -5.55 -9.36 -12.86
N PHE A 177 -6.40 -9.00 -11.88
CA PHE A 177 -6.34 -9.67 -10.58
C PHE A 177 -7.29 -10.84 -10.40
N PHE A 178 -8.34 -10.97 -11.20
CA PHE A 178 -9.18 -12.17 -11.18
C PHE A 178 -9.89 -12.33 -12.52
N SER A 179 -9.52 -13.34 -13.27
CA SER A 179 -10.45 -13.89 -14.27
C SER A 179 -11.75 -14.23 -13.55
N GLU A 180 -12.86 -13.75 -14.09
CA GLU A 180 -14.19 -14.24 -13.71
C GLU A 180 -14.20 -15.76 -13.83
N GLY A 181 -13.99 -16.49 -12.73
CA GLY A 181 -13.97 -17.93 -12.86
C GLY A 181 -13.62 -18.77 -11.63
N THR A 182 -13.44 -18.18 -10.45
CA THR A 182 -13.17 -18.99 -9.25
C THR A 182 -13.86 -18.51 -7.97
N LEU A 183 -15.10 -18.12 -8.07
CA LEU A 183 -16.03 -18.36 -6.98
C LEU A 183 -16.70 -19.69 -7.26
N ASN A 184 -16.12 -20.75 -6.72
CA ASN A 184 -16.75 -22.06 -6.73
C ASN A 184 -18.05 -21.95 -5.92
N PRO A 185 -19.24 -22.08 -6.52
CA PRO A 185 -20.51 -21.96 -5.79
C PRO A 185 -20.81 -23.14 -4.86
N ASP A 186 -19.88 -24.08 -4.67
CA ASP A 186 -20.06 -25.30 -3.88
C ASP A 186 -19.48 -25.27 -2.46
N LEU A 187 -19.10 -24.11 -1.93
CA LEU A 187 -18.77 -23.97 -0.50
C LEU A 187 -20.01 -23.65 0.34
N GLY A 188 -21.02 -24.49 0.27
CA GLY A 188 -22.26 -24.31 1.01
C GLY A 188 -23.20 -25.53 0.98
N LYS A 189 -22.67 -26.75 0.98
CA LYS A 189 -23.44 -27.94 1.27
C LYS A 189 -22.79 -28.76 2.36
#